data_85c98c16635db5f34a5dbf03cd77ca4d
#
_entry.id   85c98c16635db5f34a5dbf03cd77ca4d
#
_cell.length_a   1.000
_cell.length_b   1.000
_cell.length_c   1.000
_cell.angle_alpha   90.00
_cell.angle_beta   90.00
_cell.angle_gamma   90.00
#
_symmetry.space_group_name_H-M   'P 1'
#
loop_
_entity.id
_entity.type
_entity.pdbx_description
1 polymer ?
#
loop_
_entity_poly.entity_id
_entity_poly.type
_entity_poly.pdbx_seq_one_letter_code
_entity_poly.pdbx_strand_id
1 'polypeptide(L)'
;MKLCRIVLTASVVLAGAVSPPMAHADNNRLNSSVVQMVSIVQYKAGCRHKLRVDRRLQQAAQWHAVDVRNNRALAGHDGSNGSAPPDRAADAGYTGTVRETVAINPALAISSMELINKWYWNPEDFAVMSDCTRTDIGVWSENALDRTVVVAVYGSPAI
;
A
#
# COMPACT_ATOMS: atom_id res chain seq x y z
N MET A 1 -29.26 31.88 64.30
CA MET A 1 -29.53 31.04 63.08
C MET A 1 -28.45 31.33 62.03
N LYS A 2 -27.51 30.39 61.89
CA LYS A 2 -26.42 30.50 60.87
C LYS A 2 -26.79 29.65 59.63
N LEU A 3 -27.05 30.30 58.50
CA LEU A 3 -27.28 29.60 57.21
C LEU A 3 -25.95 29.09 56.66
N CYS A 4 -25.88 27.77 56.51
CA CYS A 4 -24.76 27.09 55.85
C CYS A 4 -25.05 27.08 54.33
N ARG A 5 -24.25 27.81 53.55
CA ARG A 5 -24.30 27.77 52.07
C ARG A 5 -23.44 26.60 51.57
N ILE A 6 -24.09 25.61 51.00
CA ILE A 6 -23.44 24.50 50.31
C ILE A 6 -23.12 24.96 48.86
N VAL A 7 -21.84 25.02 48.52
CA VAL A 7 -21.38 25.30 47.18
C VAL A 7 -21.18 23.93 46.48
N LEU A 8 -22.07 23.62 45.52
CA LEU A 8 -21.88 22.45 44.63
C LEU A 8 -20.92 22.84 43.50
N THR A 9 -19.73 22.27 43.52
CA THR A 9 -18.81 22.33 42.37
C THR A 9 -19.11 21.21 41.40
N ALA A 10 -19.63 21.55 40.22
CA ALA A 10 -19.84 20.60 39.12
C ALA A 10 -18.49 20.36 38.38
N SER A 11 -17.93 19.17 38.52
CA SER A 11 -16.76 18.75 37.75
C SER A 11 -17.20 18.29 36.37
N VAL A 12 -16.84 19.04 35.33
CA VAL A 12 -17.03 18.63 33.93
C VAL A 12 -15.89 17.67 33.54
N VAL A 13 -16.20 16.40 33.35
CA VAL A 13 -15.28 15.42 32.80
C VAL A 13 -15.32 15.53 31.28
N LEU A 14 -14.28 16.08 30.65
CA LEU A 14 -14.07 16.02 29.20
C LEU A 14 -13.69 14.58 28.84
N ALA A 15 -14.63 13.83 28.30
CA ALA A 15 -14.33 12.55 27.64
C ALA A 15 -13.62 12.82 26.32
N GLY A 16 -12.30 12.68 26.29
CA GLY A 16 -11.51 12.71 25.06
C GLY A 16 -11.91 11.52 24.18
N ALA A 17 -12.47 11.79 23.00
CA ALA A 17 -12.74 10.77 21.99
C ALA A 17 -11.41 10.25 21.46
N VAL A 18 -10.98 9.07 21.92
CA VAL A 18 -9.85 8.33 21.33
C VAL A 18 -10.37 7.65 20.07
N SER A 19 -10.02 8.19 18.91
CA SER A 19 -10.32 7.54 17.61
C SER A 19 -9.55 6.22 17.51
N PRO A 20 -10.22 5.10 17.15
CA PRO A 20 -9.54 3.80 17.09
C PRO A 20 -8.57 3.71 15.91
N PRO A 21 -7.38 3.10 16.08
CA PRO A 21 -6.36 2.93 15.03
C PRO A 21 -6.68 1.74 14.09
N MET A 22 -7.91 1.64 13.55
CA MET A 22 -8.34 0.43 12.83
C MET A 22 -7.91 0.36 11.36
N ALA A 23 -7.58 1.46 10.70
CA ALA A 23 -7.26 1.45 9.27
C ALA A 23 -5.87 0.86 8.94
N HIS A 24 -4.87 1.02 9.81
CA HIS A 24 -3.51 0.56 9.52
C HIS A 24 -3.29 -0.96 9.68
N ALA A 25 -4.01 -1.62 10.56
CA ALA A 25 -3.84 -3.07 10.78
C ALA A 25 -4.32 -3.90 9.58
N ASP A 26 -5.42 -3.50 8.94
CA ASP A 26 -5.96 -4.18 7.77
C ASP A 26 -5.08 -3.97 6.54
N ASN A 27 -4.49 -2.79 6.35
CA ASN A 27 -3.56 -2.51 5.27
C ASN A 27 -2.28 -3.34 5.36
N ASN A 28 -1.72 -3.54 6.54
CA ASN A 28 -0.56 -4.41 6.74
C ASN A 28 -0.86 -5.87 6.38
N ARG A 29 -2.07 -6.35 6.73
CA ARG A 29 -2.51 -7.70 6.37
C ARG A 29 -2.68 -7.83 4.86
N LEU A 30 -3.34 -6.86 4.20
CA LEU A 30 -3.49 -6.83 2.75
C LEU A 30 -2.12 -6.84 2.06
N ASN A 31 -1.22 -5.93 2.43
CA ASN A 31 0.11 -5.82 1.85
C ASN A 31 0.90 -7.14 1.98
N SER A 32 0.89 -7.77 3.15
CA SER A 32 1.56 -9.06 3.39
C SER A 32 0.93 -10.19 2.56
N SER A 33 -0.39 -10.22 2.43
CA SER A 33 -1.10 -11.21 1.62
C SER A 33 -0.78 -11.05 0.14
N VAL A 34 -0.65 -9.81 -0.37
CA VAL A 34 -0.25 -9.55 -1.75
C VAL A 34 1.15 -10.09 -2.03
N VAL A 35 2.13 -9.86 -1.13
CA VAL A 35 3.48 -10.42 -1.27
C VAL A 35 3.45 -11.94 -1.36
N GLN A 36 2.67 -12.60 -0.51
CA GLN A 36 2.55 -14.07 -0.52
C GLN A 36 1.94 -14.56 -1.84
N MET A 37 0.88 -13.92 -2.32
CA MET A 37 0.22 -14.32 -3.57
C MET A 37 1.10 -14.07 -4.79
N VAL A 38 1.84 -12.98 -4.85
CA VAL A 38 2.85 -12.74 -5.90
C VAL A 38 3.93 -13.83 -5.86
N SER A 39 4.40 -14.22 -4.67
CA SER A 39 5.35 -15.34 -4.53
C SER A 39 4.80 -16.65 -5.12
N ILE A 40 3.51 -16.91 -4.96
CA ILE A 40 2.84 -18.09 -5.56
C ILE A 40 2.77 -17.96 -7.08
N VAL A 41 2.45 -16.77 -7.62
CA VAL A 41 2.44 -16.52 -9.06
C VAL A 41 3.83 -16.77 -9.65
N GLN A 42 4.88 -16.22 -9.05
CA GLN A 42 6.27 -16.44 -9.47
C GLN A 42 6.66 -17.91 -9.40
N TYR A 43 6.32 -18.61 -8.33
CA TYR A 43 6.59 -20.05 -8.20
C TYR A 43 5.92 -20.86 -9.34
N LYS A 44 4.66 -20.56 -9.65
CA LYS A 44 3.92 -21.19 -10.76
C LYS A 44 4.52 -20.85 -12.12
N ALA A 45 5.09 -19.65 -12.27
CA ALA A 45 5.82 -19.23 -13.46
C ALA A 45 7.20 -19.90 -13.62
N GLY A 46 7.65 -20.66 -12.62
CA GLY A 46 8.93 -21.38 -12.66
C GLY A 46 10.05 -20.71 -11.87
N CYS A 47 9.82 -19.59 -11.21
CA CYS A 47 10.83 -18.92 -10.39
C CYS A 47 11.18 -19.80 -9.18
N ARG A 48 12.47 -19.86 -8.82
CA ARG A 48 12.97 -20.71 -7.72
C ARG A 48 13.63 -19.94 -6.59
N HIS A 49 13.67 -18.60 -6.69
CA HIS A 49 14.14 -17.73 -5.60
C HIS A 49 12.99 -17.42 -4.62
N LYS A 50 13.35 -16.92 -3.45
CA LYS A 50 12.40 -16.36 -2.49
C LYS A 50 12.26 -14.86 -2.76
N LEU A 51 11.03 -14.39 -2.97
CA LEU A 51 10.72 -12.97 -3.09
C LEU A 51 10.98 -12.27 -1.74
N ARG A 52 11.76 -11.19 -1.74
CA ARG A 52 12.15 -10.44 -0.55
C ARG A 52 11.42 -9.11 -0.46
N VAL A 53 10.90 -8.79 0.72
CA VAL A 53 10.34 -7.46 0.96
C VAL A 53 11.50 -6.48 1.17
N ASP A 54 11.53 -5.41 0.36
CA ASP A 54 12.48 -4.32 0.47
C ASP A 54 11.78 -3.03 0.92
N ARG A 55 12.27 -2.43 2.00
CA ARG A 55 11.66 -1.22 2.58
C ARG A 55 11.72 0.00 1.67
N ARG A 56 12.74 0.09 0.81
CA ARG A 56 12.89 1.19 -0.15
C ARG A 56 11.83 1.09 -1.24
N LEU A 57 11.57 -0.12 -1.75
CA LEU A 57 10.48 -0.37 -2.69
C LEU A 57 9.12 -0.16 -2.02
N GLN A 58 8.98 -0.52 -0.75
CA GLN A 58 7.76 -0.25 0.01
C GLN A 58 7.51 1.26 0.18
N GLN A 59 8.58 2.04 0.39
CA GLN A 59 8.49 3.51 0.46
C GLN A 59 8.10 4.13 -0.89
N ALA A 60 8.67 3.64 -2.00
CA ALA A 60 8.29 4.08 -3.34
C ALA A 60 6.82 3.76 -3.63
N ALA A 61 6.36 2.55 -3.27
CA ALA A 61 4.96 2.16 -3.37
C ALA A 61 4.04 3.04 -2.52
N GLN A 62 4.46 3.39 -1.30
CA GLN A 62 3.71 4.28 -0.41
C GLN A 62 3.52 5.66 -1.03
N TRP A 63 4.59 6.28 -1.53
CA TRP A 63 4.49 7.60 -2.14
C TRP A 63 3.49 7.61 -3.29
N HIS A 64 3.55 6.62 -4.16
CA HIS A 64 2.62 6.55 -5.29
C HIS A 64 1.19 6.22 -4.85
N ALA A 65 0.99 5.29 -3.92
CA ALA A 65 -0.35 4.97 -3.42
C ALA A 65 -1.04 6.17 -2.77
N VAL A 66 -0.30 6.96 -1.98
CA VAL A 66 -0.80 8.21 -1.37
C VAL A 66 -1.14 9.24 -2.43
N ASP A 67 -0.27 9.42 -3.42
CA ASP A 67 -0.49 10.37 -4.51
C ASP A 67 -1.74 10.00 -5.34
N VAL A 68 -1.85 8.75 -5.78
CA VAL A 68 -3.02 8.25 -6.53
C VAL A 68 -4.31 8.31 -5.69
N ARG A 69 -4.25 8.02 -4.38
CA ARG A 69 -5.41 8.18 -3.51
C ARG A 69 -5.91 9.63 -3.45
N ASN A 70 -4.98 10.59 -3.37
CA ASN A 70 -5.28 12.00 -3.20
C ASN A 70 -5.61 12.70 -4.53
N ASN A 71 -5.07 12.24 -5.65
CA ASN A 71 -5.27 12.80 -6.97
C ASN A 71 -6.08 11.84 -7.86
N ARG A 72 -7.36 12.14 -8.05
CA ARG A 72 -8.28 11.28 -8.78
C ARG A 72 -8.05 11.25 -10.29
N ALA A 73 -7.28 12.18 -10.83
CA ALA A 73 -6.89 12.17 -12.23
C ALA A 73 -5.80 11.12 -12.54
N LEU A 74 -5.09 10.65 -11.51
CA LEU A 74 -4.08 9.61 -11.67
C LEU A 74 -4.73 8.22 -11.72
N ALA A 75 -4.35 7.43 -12.72
CA ALA A 75 -4.85 6.07 -12.93
C ALA A 75 -3.75 5.06 -13.31
N GLY A 76 -2.54 5.52 -13.58
CA GLY A 76 -1.42 4.72 -14.09
C GLY A 76 -0.20 4.77 -13.17
N HIS A 77 0.98 4.73 -13.80
CA HIS A 77 2.27 4.61 -13.11
C HIS A 77 2.95 5.97 -12.87
N ASP A 78 2.51 7.03 -13.55
CA ASP A 78 3.09 8.35 -13.39
C ASP A 78 2.52 9.07 -12.16
N GLY A 79 3.38 9.70 -11.38
CA GLY A 79 3.00 10.52 -10.25
C GLY A 79 2.52 11.92 -10.67
N SER A 80 1.86 12.63 -9.77
CA SER A 80 1.38 14.02 -10.01
C SER A 80 2.51 15.00 -10.29
N ASN A 81 3.73 14.69 -9.88
CA ASN A 81 4.96 15.44 -10.17
C ASN A 81 5.70 14.94 -11.41
N GLY A 82 5.12 14.01 -12.18
CA GLY A 82 5.73 13.41 -13.35
C GLY A 82 6.75 12.29 -13.05
N SER A 83 6.89 11.87 -11.78
CA SER A 83 7.82 10.78 -11.44
C SER A 83 7.32 9.44 -11.95
N ALA A 84 8.21 8.67 -12.59
CA ALA A 84 7.98 7.27 -12.96
C ALA A 84 8.38 6.32 -11.81
N PRO A 85 8.00 5.03 -11.84
CA PRO A 85 8.39 4.06 -10.83
C PRO A 85 9.91 3.98 -10.56
N PRO A 86 10.81 4.02 -11.58
CA PRO A 86 12.25 4.06 -11.34
C PRO A 86 12.71 5.29 -10.56
N ASP A 87 12.12 6.46 -10.81
CA ASP A 87 12.50 7.71 -10.13
C ASP A 87 12.18 7.59 -8.63
N ARG A 88 10.95 7.15 -8.30
CA ARG A 88 10.54 6.95 -6.90
C ARG A 88 11.38 5.89 -6.18
N ALA A 89 11.75 4.82 -6.87
CA ALA A 89 12.60 3.79 -6.30
C ALA A 89 14.01 4.32 -6.02
N ALA A 90 14.59 5.09 -6.95
CA ALA A 90 15.88 5.74 -6.77
C ALA A 90 15.85 6.77 -5.64
N ASP A 91 14.81 7.60 -5.55
CA ASP A 91 14.62 8.57 -4.47
C ASP A 91 14.48 7.88 -3.10
N ALA A 92 13.89 6.68 -3.07
CA ALA A 92 13.84 5.83 -1.88
C ALA A 92 15.16 5.11 -1.58
N GLY A 93 16.20 5.28 -2.42
CA GLY A 93 17.52 4.70 -2.26
C GLY A 93 17.65 3.25 -2.79
N TYR A 94 16.70 2.76 -3.58
CA TYR A 94 16.82 1.45 -4.21
C TYR A 94 17.71 1.53 -5.47
N THR A 95 18.73 0.68 -5.52
CA THR A 95 19.63 0.56 -6.67
C THR A 95 19.29 -0.71 -7.46
N GLY A 96 18.88 -0.51 -8.71
CA GLY A 96 18.47 -1.61 -9.59
C GLY A 96 17.32 -1.19 -10.51
N THR A 97 16.83 -2.15 -11.28
CA THR A 97 15.67 -1.90 -12.15
C THR A 97 14.36 -2.23 -11.45
N VAL A 98 13.32 -1.47 -11.73
CA VAL A 98 11.99 -1.68 -11.14
C VAL A 98 10.90 -1.71 -12.19
N ARG A 99 9.80 -2.39 -11.82
CA ARG A 99 8.49 -2.35 -12.47
C ARG A 99 7.43 -2.17 -11.38
N GLU A 100 6.22 -1.87 -11.80
CA GLU A 100 5.13 -1.58 -10.85
C GLU A 100 3.82 -2.14 -11.37
N THR A 101 2.95 -2.60 -10.46
CA THR A 101 1.53 -2.81 -10.71
C THR A 101 0.71 -1.92 -9.80
N VAL A 102 -0.36 -1.34 -10.34
CA VAL A 102 -1.27 -0.43 -9.64
C VAL A 102 -2.69 -0.96 -9.75
N ALA A 103 -3.42 -0.99 -8.64
CA ALA A 103 -4.85 -1.25 -8.65
C ALA A 103 -5.60 -0.13 -7.92
N ILE A 104 -6.66 0.32 -8.56
CA ILE A 104 -7.62 1.26 -7.99
C ILE A 104 -8.96 0.54 -7.90
N ASN A 105 -9.55 0.51 -6.72
CA ASN A 105 -10.86 -0.06 -6.47
C ASN A 105 -11.83 1.04 -5.99
N PRO A 106 -13.01 1.22 -6.61
CA PRO A 106 -13.97 2.25 -6.21
C PRO A 106 -14.76 1.86 -4.96
N ALA A 107 -14.07 1.41 -3.91
CA ALA A 107 -14.62 1.01 -2.62
C ALA A 107 -13.58 1.21 -1.51
N LEU A 108 -14.04 1.23 -0.26
CA LEU A 108 -13.20 1.38 0.93
C LEU A 108 -12.15 0.28 1.09
N ALA A 109 -12.41 -0.90 0.58
CA ALA A 109 -11.51 -2.05 0.70
C ALA A 109 -11.53 -2.92 -0.56
N ILE A 110 -10.47 -3.70 -0.74
CA ILE A 110 -10.35 -4.77 -1.73
C ILE A 110 -9.72 -5.99 -1.05
N SER A 111 -10.17 -7.18 -1.40
CA SER A 111 -9.51 -8.40 -0.94
C SER A 111 -8.24 -8.68 -1.74
N SER A 112 -7.24 -9.34 -1.13
CA SER A 112 -6.02 -9.72 -1.83
C SER A 112 -6.29 -10.65 -3.02
N MET A 113 -7.30 -11.52 -2.93
CA MET A 113 -7.69 -12.41 -4.02
C MET A 113 -8.25 -11.63 -5.22
N GLU A 114 -9.15 -10.68 -4.97
CA GLU A 114 -9.71 -9.83 -6.02
C GLU A 114 -8.63 -8.98 -6.69
N LEU A 115 -7.73 -8.41 -5.88
CA LEU A 115 -6.60 -7.63 -6.36
C LEU A 115 -5.69 -8.44 -7.29
N ILE A 116 -5.25 -9.63 -6.82
CA ILE A 116 -4.38 -10.49 -7.62
C ILE A 116 -5.08 -10.98 -8.88
N ASN A 117 -6.39 -11.26 -8.85
CA ASN A 117 -7.14 -11.59 -10.04
C ASN A 117 -7.15 -10.44 -11.07
N LYS A 118 -7.29 -9.19 -10.64
CA LYS A 118 -7.19 -8.03 -11.55
C LYS A 118 -5.84 -8.01 -12.28
N TRP A 119 -4.74 -8.16 -11.55
CA TRP A 119 -3.39 -8.19 -12.13
C TRP A 119 -3.10 -9.45 -12.94
N TYR A 120 -3.60 -10.60 -12.51
CA TYR A 120 -3.36 -11.89 -13.17
C TYR A 120 -3.97 -11.95 -14.57
N TRP A 121 -5.15 -11.38 -14.76
CA TRP A 121 -5.85 -11.34 -16.03
C TRP A 121 -5.50 -10.12 -16.90
N ASN A 122 -4.70 -9.20 -16.41
CA ASN A 122 -4.09 -8.13 -17.18
C ASN A 122 -2.73 -8.63 -17.70
N PRO A 123 -2.51 -8.74 -19.03
CA PRO A 123 -1.26 -9.29 -19.57
C PRO A 123 0.00 -8.52 -19.15
N GLU A 124 -0.09 -7.19 -19.02
CA GLU A 124 1.04 -6.34 -18.63
C GLU A 124 1.40 -6.55 -17.16
N ASP A 125 0.41 -6.52 -16.28
CA ASP A 125 0.59 -6.75 -14.83
C ASP A 125 1.08 -8.18 -14.57
N PHE A 126 0.52 -9.17 -15.28
CA PHE A 126 0.94 -10.57 -15.16
C PHE A 126 2.40 -10.75 -15.57
N ALA A 127 2.83 -10.11 -16.66
CA ALA A 127 4.23 -10.16 -17.10
C ALA A 127 5.18 -9.59 -16.03
N VAL A 128 4.76 -8.54 -15.31
CA VAL A 128 5.53 -7.96 -14.19
C VAL A 128 5.57 -8.91 -13.00
N MET A 129 4.40 -9.44 -12.58
CA MET A 129 4.31 -10.34 -11.42
C MET A 129 5.07 -11.64 -11.61
N SER A 130 5.07 -12.21 -12.83
CA SER A 130 5.66 -13.51 -13.14
C SER A 130 7.14 -13.46 -13.55
N ASP A 131 7.73 -12.26 -13.61
CA ASP A 131 9.13 -12.06 -14.01
C ASP A 131 10.08 -12.56 -12.92
N CYS A 132 10.79 -13.66 -13.19
CA CYS A 132 11.75 -14.27 -12.27
C CYS A 132 13.00 -13.41 -12.01
N THR A 133 13.23 -12.34 -12.76
CA THR A 133 14.31 -11.39 -12.46
C THR A 133 13.96 -10.46 -11.30
N ARG A 134 12.67 -10.36 -10.95
CA ARG A 134 12.18 -9.53 -9.86
C ARG A 134 12.25 -10.29 -8.54
N THR A 135 13.34 -10.11 -7.82
CA THR A 135 13.61 -10.80 -6.55
C THR A 135 13.20 -10.02 -5.32
N ASP A 136 12.98 -8.72 -5.46
CA ASP A 136 12.55 -7.81 -4.40
C ASP A 136 11.17 -7.24 -4.68
N ILE A 137 10.42 -6.95 -3.62
CA ILE A 137 9.08 -6.35 -3.71
C ILE A 137 8.82 -5.37 -2.56
N GLY A 138 8.11 -4.29 -2.86
CA GLY A 138 7.49 -3.43 -1.87
C GLY A 138 6.02 -3.24 -2.19
N VAL A 139 5.14 -3.42 -1.22
CA VAL A 139 3.70 -3.26 -1.39
C VAL A 139 3.16 -2.24 -0.41
N TRP A 140 2.28 -1.37 -0.88
CA TRP A 140 1.56 -0.42 -0.06
C TRP A 140 0.13 -0.25 -0.52
N SER A 141 -0.77 -0.09 0.43
CA SER A 141 -2.18 0.19 0.17
C SER A 141 -2.66 1.40 0.96
N GLU A 142 -3.52 2.20 0.33
CA GLU A 142 -4.18 3.36 0.89
C GLU A 142 -5.68 3.27 0.68
N ASN A 143 -6.45 3.65 1.70
CA ASN A 143 -7.90 3.60 1.68
C ASN A 143 -8.50 5.00 1.84
N ALA A 144 -9.56 5.27 1.08
CA ALA A 144 -10.54 6.32 1.30
C ALA A 144 -11.93 5.70 1.27
N LEU A 145 -12.98 6.41 1.68
CA LEU A 145 -14.34 5.85 1.76
C LEU A 145 -14.84 5.24 0.44
N ASP A 146 -14.41 5.80 -0.67
CA ASP A 146 -14.84 5.48 -2.02
C ASP A 146 -13.69 5.02 -2.93
N ARG A 147 -12.51 4.77 -2.39
CA ARG A 147 -11.34 4.40 -3.18
C ARG A 147 -10.30 3.67 -2.34
N THR A 148 -9.91 2.50 -2.78
CA THR A 148 -8.71 1.82 -2.31
C THR A 148 -7.67 1.80 -3.43
N VAL A 149 -6.45 2.17 -3.12
CA VAL A 149 -5.30 2.11 -4.03
C VAL A 149 -4.30 1.11 -3.48
N VAL A 150 -3.84 0.20 -4.32
CA VAL A 150 -2.76 -0.74 -3.97
C VAL A 150 -1.67 -0.64 -5.03
N VAL A 151 -0.45 -0.42 -4.58
CA VAL A 151 0.75 -0.35 -5.42
C VAL A 151 1.72 -1.43 -5.00
N ALA A 152 2.22 -2.19 -5.96
CA ALA A 152 3.34 -3.10 -5.76
C ALA A 152 4.49 -2.73 -6.70
N VAL A 153 5.66 -2.48 -6.13
CA VAL A 153 6.90 -2.18 -6.86
C VAL A 153 7.81 -3.40 -6.79
N TYR A 154 8.22 -3.89 -7.95
CA TYR A 154 9.03 -5.09 -8.13
C TYR A 154 10.44 -4.71 -8.55
N GLY A 155 11.45 -5.22 -7.86
CA GLY A 155 12.84 -4.85 -8.07
C GLY A 155 13.74 -6.01 -8.47
N SER A 156 14.71 -5.70 -9.35
CA SER A 156 15.91 -6.50 -9.58
C SER A 156 17.08 -5.67 -9.07
N PRO A 157 17.73 -6.07 -7.95
CA PRO A 157 18.84 -5.29 -7.40
C PRO A 157 20.00 -5.20 -8.39
N ALA A 158 20.72 -4.09 -8.36
CA ALA A 158 21.99 -3.97 -9.09
C ALA A 158 23.00 -4.99 -8.53
N ILE A 159 23.76 -5.60 -9.42
CA ILE A 159 24.83 -6.55 -9.09
C ILE A 159 26.06 -5.75 -8.63
#